data_2a5911b02e121b5a2ed137e617cf34ca
#
_entry.id   2a5911b02e121b5a2ed137e617cf34ca
#
_cell.length_a   1.000
_cell.length_b   1.000
_cell.length_c   1.000
_cell.angle_alpha   90.00
_cell.angle_beta   90.00
_cell.angle_gamma   90.00
#
_symmetry.space_group_name_H-M   'P 1'
#
loop_
_entity.id
_entity.type
_entity.pdbx_description
1 polymer ?
#
loop_
_entity_poly.entity_id
_entity_poly.type
_entity_poly.pdbx_seq_one_letter_code
_entity_poly.pdbx_strand_id
1 'polypeptide(L)'
;MNARFLERSRSVLLALAMLSGIPSAQAQSAADGKNAAAPMTLTSPDIANGKKIADAQVFNSFGCSGRNVSPALSWSNVPAGTKSFALLAHDPDAPTGSGWWHWVVYNIPADVTSLPADAGDPKKNLMPGAAVQGRTDFGTAGYGGPCPPPGKPHHYYFRLYALKVAKLDLPADATAAFVGFNIHANSLGEAQILGLYGR
;
A
#
# COMPACT_ATOMS: atom_id res chain seq x y z
N MET A 1 -52.25 8.72 -62.69
CA MET A 1 -53.10 9.80 -63.28
C MET A 1 -52.61 11.15 -62.83
N ASN A 2 -52.22 11.98 -63.79
CA ASN A 2 -52.08 13.44 -63.78
C ASN A 2 -51.15 14.09 -62.71
N ALA A 3 -50.01 14.60 -63.09
CA ALA A 3 -49.56 15.58 -64.06
C ALA A 3 -49.81 17.07 -63.70
N ARG A 4 -48.75 17.81 -63.78
CA ARG A 4 -48.55 19.21 -64.22
C ARG A 4 -48.16 20.17 -63.08
N PHE A 5 -47.14 20.93 -63.21
CA PHE A 5 -46.43 21.77 -64.20
C PHE A 5 -46.14 23.15 -63.57
N LEU A 6 -44.91 23.60 -63.71
CA LEU A 6 -44.42 24.96 -64.00
C LEU A 6 -44.62 26.06 -62.93
N GLU A 7 -43.78 27.05 -62.73
CA GLU A 7 -42.76 27.74 -63.57
C GLU A 7 -41.88 28.67 -62.66
N ARG A 8 -40.67 28.79 -63.06
CA ARG A 8 -39.73 29.90 -62.97
C ARG A 8 -40.07 31.21 -62.27
N SER A 9 -39.16 31.69 -61.40
CA SER A 9 -38.66 33.07 -61.56
C SER A 9 -37.24 33.26 -61.01
N ARG A 10 -36.38 33.82 -61.86
CA ARG A 10 -35.02 34.25 -61.56
C ARG A 10 -35.11 35.61 -60.88
N SER A 11 -34.39 35.73 -59.72
CA SER A 11 -33.97 37.07 -59.26
C SER A 11 -32.57 36.97 -58.69
N VAL A 12 -31.69 37.60 -59.46
CA VAL A 12 -30.29 37.87 -59.02
C VAL A 12 -30.33 39.01 -58.02
N LEU A 13 -29.81 38.79 -56.84
CA LEU A 13 -29.49 39.88 -55.92
C LEU A 13 -28.09 39.65 -55.33
N LEU A 14 -27.25 40.64 -55.68
CA LEU A 14 -25.92 40.83 -55.13
C LEU A 14 -25.98 40.81 -53.57
N ALA A 15 -25.22 39.95 -52.93
CA ALA A 15 -24.99 40.02 -51.52
C ALA A 15 -23.55 40.43 -51.24
N LEU A 16 -23.45 41.54 -50.55
CA LEU A 16 -22.27 42.19 -50.00
C LEU A 16 -21.59 41.28 -49.03
N ALA A 17 -20.33 40.95 -49.21
CA ALA A 17 -19.51 40.19 -48.27
C ALA A 17 -19.14 41.10 -47.10
N MET A 18 -19.79 40.87 -45.94
CA MET A 18 -19.31 41.36 -44.66
C MET A 18 -18.37 40.33 -44.05
N LEU A 19 -17.06 40.64 -44.03
CA LEU A 19 -16.08 39.91 -43.24
C LEU A 19 -16.33 40.23 -41.75
N SER A 20 -17.03 39.36 -41.05
CA SER A 20 -17.09 39.36 -39.58
C SER A 20 -15.89 38.57 -39.05
N GLY A 21 -14.90 39.29 -38.59
CA GLY A 21 -13.79 38.69 -37.83
C GLY A 21 -14.27 38.01 -36.57
N ILE A 22 -14.10 36.68 -36.50
CA ILE A 22 -14.33 35.89 -35.28
C ILE A 22 -13.08 36.06 -34.43
N PRO A 23 -13.17 36.60 -33.22
CA PRO A 23 -12.03 36.58 -32.31
C PRO A 23 -11.78 35.11 -31.91
N SER A 24 -10.61 34.59 -32.29
CA SER A 24 -10.10 33.32 -31.74
C SER A 24 -9.91 33.46 -30.26
N ALA A 25 -10.86 32.95 -29.48
CA ALA A 25 -10.65 32.73 -28.06
C ALA A 25 -9.59 31.62 -27.91
N GLN A 26 -8.35 32.02 -27.67
CA GLN A 26 -7.32 31.13 -27.20
C GLN A 26 -7.75 30.66 -25.79
N ALA A 27 -8.29 29.45 -25.74
CA ALA A 27 -8.46 28.74 -24.47
C ALA A 27 -7.07 28.54 -23.87
N GLN A 28 -6.71 29.40 -22.91
CA GLN A 28 -5.63 29.14 -21.99
C GLN A 28 -6.02 27.91 -21.18
N SER A 29 -5.49 26.76 -21.63
CA SER A 29 -5.44 25.57 -20.79
C SER A 29 -4.56 25.92 -19.59
N ALA A 30 -5.19 26.35 -18.50
CA ALA A 30 -4.57 26.39 -17.19
C ALA A 30 -4.22 24.92 -16.88
N ALA A 31 -2.96 24.58 -17.06
CA ALA A 31 -2.39 23.38 -16.52
C ALA A 31 -2.44 23.51 -14.99
N ASP A 32 -3.52 23.02 -14.39
CA ASP A 32 -3.58 22.71 -12.96
C ASP A 32 -2.57 21.58 -12.71
N GLY A 33 -1.31 21.96 -12.63
CA GLY A 33 -0.24 21.16 -12.06
C GLY A 33 -0.52 20.98 -10.57
N LYS A 34 -1.51 20.15 -10.22
CA LYS A 34 -1.60 19.56 -8.89
C LYS A 34 -0.28 18.86 -8.66
N ASN A 35 0.55 19.48 -7.83
CA ASN A 35 1.76 18.88 -7.32
C ASN A 35 1.32 17.65 -6.51
N ALA A 36 1.19 16.51 -7.17
CA ALA A 36 0.81 15.27 -6.51
C ALA A 36 1.90 14.99 -5.48
N ALA A 37 1.53 14.91 -4.21
CA ALA A 37 2.46 14.56 -3.15
C ALA A 37 3.17 13.27 -3.52
N ALA A 38 4.47 13.20 -3.27
CA ALA A 38 5.25 11.99 -3.54
C ALA A 38 4.61 10.79 -2.81
N PRO A 39 4.56 9.61 -3.45
CA PRO A 39 3.96 8.43 -2.84
C PRO A 39 4.67 8.05 -1.54
N MET A 40 3.92 7.55 -0.58
CA MET A 40 4.47 6.99 0.66
C MET A 40 5.50 5.90 0.33
N THR A 41 6.62 5.90 1.04
CA THR A 41 7.69 4.93 0.82
C THR A 41 7.98 4.12 2.08
N LEU A 42 8.35 2.85 1.88
CA LEU A 42 8.85 1.95 2.92
C LEU A 42 10.19 1.38 2.45
N THR A 43 11.19 1.43 3.31
CA THR A 43 12.55 0.94 3.02
C THR A 43 13.07 0.10 4.16
N SER A 44 14.06 -0.74 3.87
CA SER A 44 14.77 -1.55 4.86
C SER A 44 16.22 -1.73 4.45
N PRO A 45 17.18 -1.65 5.36
CA PRO A 45 18.55 -2.08 5.11
C PRO A 45 18.68 -3.61 5.05
N ASP A 46 17.70 -4.34 5.64
CA ASP A 46 17.74 -5.80 5.80
C ASP A 46 17.00 -6.54 4.68
N ILE A 47 16.07 -5.84 3.98
CA ILE A 47 15.28 -6.41 2.88
C ILE A 47 15.38 -5.51 1.66
N ALA A 48 16.11 -5.96 0.65
CA ALA A 48 16.12 -5.32 -0.66
C ALA A 48 14.89 -5.78 -1.46
N ASN A 49 14.13 -4.83 -2.01
CA ASN A 49 12.89 -5.13 -2.72
C ASN A 49 13.08 -6.13 -3.87
N GLY A 50 12.28 -7.20 -3.88
CA GLY A 50 12.34 -8.28 -4.85
C GLY A 50 13.57 -9.19 -4.72
N LYS A 51 14.34 -9.12 -3.64
CA LYS A 51 15.55 -9.94 -3.43
C LYS A 51 15.33 -10.98 -2.31
N LYS A 52 16.27 -11.94 -2.26
CA LYS A 52 16.28 -12.98 -1.24
C LYS A 52 16.44 -12.36 0.15
N ILE A 53 15.57 -12.77 1.08
CA ILE A 53 15.67 -12.45 2.51
C ILE A 53 16.88 -13.17 3.10
N ALA A 54 17.68 -12.47 3.91
CA ALA A 54 18.86 -13.01 4.55
C ALA A 54 18.50 -13.92 5.74
N ASP A 55 19.39 -14.84 6.08
CA ASP A 55 19.19 -15.83 7.17
C ASP A 55 18.97 -15.17 8.54
N ALA A 56 19.40 -13.93 8.71
CA ALA A 56 19.10 -13.14 9.90
C ALA A 56 17.59 -13.03 10.18
N GLN A 57 16.77 -12.83 9.13
CA GLN A 57 15.33 -12.66 9.22
C GLN A 57 14.56 -13.97 9.14
N VAL A 58 15.21 -15.08 8.73
CA VAL A 58 14.57 -16.39 8.58
C VAL A 58 14.19 -16.98 9.94
N PHE A 59 13.08 -17.72 9.98
CA PHE A 59 12.57 -18.35 11.20
C PHE A 59 13.57 -19.34 11.79
N ASN A 60 13.48 -19.55 13.09
CA ASN A 60 14.38 -20.41 13.86
C ASN A 60 13.72 -21.72 14.33
N SER A 61 12.64 -22.12 13.68
CA SER A 61 11.87 -23.34 13.98
C SER A 61 11.28 -23.91 12.67
N PHE A 62 10.41 -24.91 12.73
CA PHE A 62 9.79 -25.59 11.58
C PHE A 62 10.80 -26.16 10.59
N GLY A 63 11.99 -26.55 11.07
CA GLY A 63 13.08 -27.07 10.23
C GLY A 63 13.91 -25.97 9.54
N CYS A 64 13.73 -24.72 9.93
CA CYS A 64 14.62 -23.61 9.58
C CYS A 64 15.52 -23.24 10.75
N SER A 65 16.69 -22.69 10.44
CA SER A 65 17.76 -22.36 11.40
C SER A 65 18.23 -20.91 11.29
N GLY A 66 17.33 -19.99 10.92
CA GLY A 66 17.60 -18.57 10.89
C GLY A 66 17.70 -17.96 12.29
N ARG A 67 17.90 -16.64 12.36
CA ARG A 67 18.00 -15.93 13.64
C ARG A 67 16.66 -15.30 14.09
N ASN A 68 15.65 -15.32 13.23
CA ASN A 68 14.31 -14.77 13.48
C ASN A 68 14.31 -13.28 13.89
N VAL A 69 15.24 -12.50 13.40
CA VAL A 69 15.35 -11.06 13.67
C VAL A 69 14.41 -10.32 12.74
N SER A 70 13.44 -9.57 13.25
CA SER A 70 12.60 -8.73 12.40
C SER A 70 13.43 -7.64 11.72
N PRO A 71 13.14 -7.29 10.45
CA PRO A 71 13.93 -6.29 9.75
C PRO A 71 13.74 -4.89 10.36
N ALA A 72 14.78 -4.07 10.26
CA ALA A 72 14.65 -2.64 10.44
C ALA A 72 13.85 -2.05 9.28
N LEU A 73 12.93 -1.14 9.58
CA LEU A 73 12.04 -0.51 8.61
C LEU A 73 12.06 1.01 8.80
N SER A 74 12.03 1.75 7.70
CA SER A 74 11.91 3.21 7.72
C SER A 74 10.94 3.67 6.63
N TRP A 75 10.20 4.75 6.89
CA TRP A 75 9.20 5.27 5.95
C TRP A 75 9.20 6.79 5.86
N SER A 76 8.70 7.30 4.72
CA SER A 76 8.60 8.72 4.45
C SER A 76 7.43 9.02 3.50
N ASN A 77 7.24 10.32 3.19
CA ASN A 77 6.16 10.82 2.34
C ASN A 77 4.77 10.38 2.84
N VAL A 78 4.55 10.51 4.13
CA VAL A 78 3.32 10.09 4.81
C VAL A 78 2.14 10.96 4.37
N PRO A 79 0.97 10.39 4.04
CA PRO A 79 -0.22 11.16 3.70
C PRO A 79 -0.64 12.13 4.80
N ALA A 80 -1.08 13.33 4.41
CA ALA A 80 -1.64 14.29 5.36
C ALA A 80 -2.86 13.69 6.10
N GLY A 81 -3.00 14.00 7.37
CA GLY A 81 -4.09 13.48 8.22
C GLY A 81 -3.79 12.12 8.84
N THR A 82 -2.59 11.56 8.65
CA THR A 82 -2.16 10.34 9.34
C THR A 82 -2.11 10.57 10.84
N LYS A 83 -2.74 9.66 11.58
CA LYS A 83 -2.82 9.68 13.05
C LYS A 83 -2.16 8.48 13.71
N SER A 84 -1.94 7.40 12.97
CA SER A 84 -1.17 6.22 13.39
C SER A 84 -0.73 5.41 12.18
N PHE A 85 0.12 4.39 12.41
CA PHE A 85 0.48 3.42 11.39
C PHE A 85 0.15 1.99 11.85
N ALA A 86 0.07 1.11 10.84
CA ALA A 86 0.04 -0.33 11.04
C ALA A 86 0.97 -1.02 10.04
N LEU A 87 1.57 -2.13 10.46
CA LEU A 87 2.48 -2.94 9.65
C LEU A 87 1.98 -4.38 9.61
N LEU A 88 1.89 -4.95 8.42
CA LEU A 88 1.56 -6.34 8.18
C LEU A 88 2.67 -7.00 7.36
N ALA A 89 3.20 -8.14 7.84
CA ALA A 89 4.05 -9.02 7.04
C ALA A 89 3.26 -10.29 6.68
N HIS A 90 3.11 -10.57 5.39
CA HIS A 90 2.25 -11.61 4.87
C HIS A 90 2.91 -12.40 3.74
N ASP A 91 2.78 -13.72 3.79
CA ASP A 91 3.14 -14.66 2.75
C ASP A 91 1.86 -15.20 2.09
N PRO A 92 1.48 -14.73 0.89
CA PRO A 92 0.29 -15.22 0.19
C PRO A 92 0.49 -16.59 -0.45
N ASP A 93 1.72 -17.07 -0.60
CA ASP A 93 2.05 -18.33 -1.25
C ASP A 93 2.00 -19.52 -0.30
N ALA A 94 1.87 -19.28 1.01
CA ALA A 94 1.74 -20.36 1.98
C ALA A 94 0.49 -21.22 1.68
N PRO A 95 0.60 -22.57 1.71
CA PRO A 95 -0.48 -23.48 1.28
C PRO A 95 -1.56 -23.65 2.35
N THR A 96 -2.17 -22.54 2.79
CA THR A 96 -3.19 -22.50 3.86
C THR A 96 -4.53 -21.94 3.39
N GLY A 97 -4.68 -21.58 2.12
CA GLY A 97 -5.90 -20.97 1.55
C GLY A 97 -6.01 -19.46 1.82
N SER A 98 -5.39 -18.93 2.89
CA SER A 98 -5.35 -17.49 3.21
C SER A 98 -3.95 -16.89 3.21
N GLY A 99 -2.93 -17.70 2.90
CA GLY A 99 -1.52 -17.34 3.12
C GLY A 99 -1.14 -17.47 4.60
N TRP A 100 -0.07 -16.80 5.02
CA TRP A 100 0.45 -16.86 6.38
C TRP A 100 0.86 -15.47 6.85
N TRP A 101 0.35 -15.05 8.00
CA TRP A 101 0.66 -13.78 8.63
C TRP A 101 1.87 -13.92 9.55
N HIS A 102 2.95 -13.24 9.19
CA HIS A 102 4.27 -13.32 9.83
C HIS A 102 4.48 -12.27 10.91
N TRP A 103 3.88 -11.09 10.76
CA TRP A 103 3.99 -10.00 11.72
C TRP A 103 2.79 -9.08 11.58
N VAL A 104 2.19 -8.72 12.71
CA VAL A 104 1.00 -7.87 12.79
C VAL A 104 1.27 -6.79 13.82
N VAL A 105 1.38 -5.54 13.39
CA VAL A 105 1.59 -4.40 14.30
C VAL A 105 0.57 -3.33 13.97
N TYR A 106 -0.02 -2.71 14.98
CA TYR A 106 -0.94 -1.59 14.82
C TYR A 106 -0.80 -0.60 15.97
N ASN A 107 -1.43 0.57 15.85
CA ASN A 107 -1.32 1.68 16.81
C ASN A 107 0.12 2.21 16.94
N ILE A 108 0.93 2.14 15.88
CA ILE A 108 2.23 2.81 15.85
C ILE A 108 1.96 4.33 15.82
N PRO A 109 2.53 5.13 16.75
CA PRO A 109 2.29 6.58 16.80
C PRO A 109 2.66 7.31 15.52
N ALA A 110 1.95 8.41 15.22
CA ALA A 110 2.12 9.16 13.96
C ALA A 110 3.48 9.87 13.82
N ASP A 111 4.17 10.13 14.93
CA ASP A 111 5.51 10.74 14.98
C ASP A 111 6.65 9.74 14.77
N VAL A 112 6.34 8.45 14.73
CA VAL A 112 7.30 7.38 14.45
C VAL A 112 7.51 7.28 12.94
N THR A 113 8.79 7.21 12.53
CA THR A 113 9.20 7.07 11.12
C THR A 113 10.04 5.84 10.85
N SER A 114 10.27 5.00 11.87
CA SER A 114 11.05 3.77 11.74
C SER A 114 10.76 2.77 12.86
N LEU A 115 11.04 1.50 12.59
CA LEU A 115 11.16 0.44 13.58
C LEU A 115 12.59 -0.11 13.52
N PRO A 116 13.29 -0.28 14.65
CA PRO A 116 14.62 -0.87 14.65
C PRO A 116 14.57 -2.37 14.29
N ALA A 117 15.71 -2.92 13.89
CA ALA A 117 15.83 -4.37 13.78
C ALA A 117 15.48 -5.02 15.12
N ASP A 118 14.85 -6.21 15.04
CA ASP A 118 14.45 -6.99 16.20
C ASP A 118 13.30 -6.41 17.06
N ALA A 119 12.67 -5.33 16.58
CA ALA A 119 11.47 -4.78 17.22
C ALA A 119 10.32 -5.79 17.27
N GLY A 120 10.34 -6.79 16.40
CA GLY A 120 9.36 -7.88 16.39
C GLY A 120 9.49 -8.90 17.50
N ASP A 121 10.57 -8.88 18.29
CA ASP A 121 10.68 -9.73 19.49
C ASP A 121 9.95 -9.07 20.68
N PRO A 122 8.81 -9.61 21.15
CA PRO A 122 8.06 -8.99 22.24
C PRO A 122 8.85 -8.88 23.55
N LYS A 123 9.89 -9.71 23.73
CA LYS A 123 10.73 -9.72 24.95
C LYS A 123 11.68 -8.52 25.01
N LYS A 124 11.97 -7.90 23.88
CA LYS A 124 12.91 -6.78 23.79
C LYS A 124 12.29 -5.41 24.06
N ASN A 125 10.97 -5.32 24.04
CA ASN A 125 10.23 -4.07 24.29
C ASN A 125 10.72 -2.88 23.42
N LEU A 126 11.03 -3.15 22.14
CA LEU A 126 11.51 -2.14 21.19
C LEU A 126 10.39 -1.47 20.40
N MET A 127 9.11 -1.86 20.63
CA MET A 127 7.98 -1.21 20.00
C MET A 127 7.78 0.20 20.55
N PRO A 128 7.53 1.20 19.66
CA PRO A 128 7.36 2.58 20.09
C PRO A 128 5.98 2.81 20.73
N GLY A 129 5.95 3.50 21.85
CA GLY A 129 4.75 4.05 22.48
C GLY A 129 3.64 3.02 22.72
N ALA A 130 2.47 3.28 22.16
CA ALA A 130 1.27 2.46 22.29
C ALA A 130 1.12 1.38 21.20
N ALA A 131 2.17 1.14 20.40
CA ALA A 131 2.14 0.12 19.35
C ALA A 131 1.87 -1.27 19.93
N VAL A 132 1.00 -2.01 19.28
CA VAL A 132 0.59 -3.34 19.68
C VAL A 132 1.08 -4.35 18.66
N GLN A 133 1.73 -5.41 19.13
CA GLN A 133 1.99 -6.59 18.33
C GLN A 133 0.81 -7.55 18.46
N GLY A 134 0.07 -7.74 17.36
CA GLY A 134 -1.08 -8.63 17.30
C GLY A 134 -0.68 -10.09 17.07
N ARG A 135 -1.67 -10.96 17.19
CA ARG A 135 -1.53 -12.39 16.95
C ARG A 135 -1.22 -12.68 15.48
N THR A 136 -0.22 -13.50 15.23
CA THR A 136 0.16 -14.04 13.92
C THR A 136 -0.39 -15.46 13.73
N ASP A 137 -0.17 -16.05 12.54
CA ASP A 137 -0.54 -17.46 12.30
C ASP A 137 0.40 -18.46 13.00
N PHE A 138 1.50 -17.99 13.60
CA PHE A 138 2.26 -18.79 14.56
C PHE A 138 1.54 -18.97 15.92
N GLY A 139 0.37 -18.34 16.08
CA GLY A 139 -0.45 -18.42 17.31
C GLY A 139 -0.03 -17.44 18.42
N THR A 140 1.02 -16.66 18.21
CA THR A 140 1.59 -15.70 19.18
C THR A 140 1.75 -14.32 18.54
N ALA A 141 1.94 -13.30 19.37
CA ALA A 141 2.37 -11.98 18.94
C ALA A 141 3.86 -11.99 18.61
N GLY A 142 4.28 -11.03 17.78
CA GLY A 142 5.66 -10.83 17.39
C GLY A 142 5.97 -11.26 15.96
N TYR A 143 7.24 -11.16 15.58
CA TYR A 143 7.72 -11.54 14.26
C TYR A 143 8.06 -13.03 14.20
N GLY A 144 7.53 -13.71 13.18
CA GLY A 144 7.98 -15.03 12.77
C GLY A 144 8.51 -14.95 11.34
N GLY A 145 9.77 -15.27 11.14
CA GLY A 145 10.45 -15.16 9.86
C GLY A 145 9.98 -16.18 8.81
N PRO A 146 10.44 -16.05 7.56
CA PRO A 146 10.21 -17.00 6.50
C PRO A 146 10.70 -18.41 6.87
N CYS A 147 9.86 -19.42 6.57
CA CYS A 147 10.24 -20.83 6.59
C CYS A 147 9.24 -21.64 5.74
N PRO A 148 9.21 -21.44 4.41
CA PRO A 148 8.28 -22.14 3.55
C PRO A 148 8.63 -23.62 3.43
N PRO A 149 7.72 -24.48 2.98
CA PRO A 149 8.06 -25.82 2.53
C PRO A 149 9.15 -25.80 1.44
N PRO A 150 9.96 -26.86 1.31
CA PRO A 150 10.91 -26.96 0.20
C PRO A 150 10.21 -26.82 -1.16
N GLY A 151 10.77 -26.00 -2.04
CA GLY A 151 10.18 -25.77 -3.36
C GLY A 151 10.46 -24.37 -3.92
N LYS A 152 9.46 -23.81 -4.59
CA LYS A 152 9.56 -22.45 -5.14
C LYS A 152 9.68 -21.42 -4.03
N PRO A 153 10.47 -20.35 -4.23
CA PRO A 153 10.50 -19.25 -3.28
C PRO A 153 9.11 -18.62 -3.12
N HIS A 154 8.74 -18.30 -1.89
CA HIS A 154 7.56 -17.56 -1.53
C HIS A 154 7.82 -16.06 -1.50
N HIS A 155 6.76 -15.26 -1.58
CA HIS A 155 6.76 -13.80 -1.53
C HIS A 155 6.36 -13.34 -0.13
N TYR A 156 7.20 -12.52 0.48
CA TYR A 156 6.95 -11.94 1.81
C TYR A 156 6.74 -10.45 1.67
N TYR A 157 5.49 -10.02 1.75
CA TYR A 157 5.11 -8.61 1.66
C TYR A 157 5.12 -7.97 3.03
N PHE A 158 5.96 -6.97 3.22
CA PHE A 158 5.90 -6.06 4.35
C PHE A 158 5.16 -4.81 3.90
N ARG A 159 3.94 -4.59 4.43
CA ARG A 159 3.07 -3.46 4.08
C ARG A 159 2.88 -2.56 5.28
N LEU A 160 3.20 -1.29 5.11
CA LEU A 160 2.94 -0.24 6.08
C LEU A 160 1.76 0.59 5.62
N TYR A 161 0.82 0.81 6.50
CA TYR A 161 -0.40 1.57 6.27
C TYR A 161 -0.41 2.82 7.13
N ALA A 162 -0.71 3.97 6.53
CA ALA A 162 -0.99 5.22 7.22
C ALA A 162 -2.49 5.29 7.53
N LEU A 163 -2.88 5.51 8.79
CA LEU A 163 -4.26 5.44 9.23
C LEU A 163 -4.81 6.81 9.64
N LYS A 164 -6.09 7.07 9.32
CA LYS A 164 -6.84 8.29 9.70
C LYS A 164 -7.28 8.32 11.17
N VAL A 165 -7.08 7.23 11.92
CA VAL A 165 -7.43 7.09 13.34
C VAL A 165 -6.17 6.94 14.19
N ALA A 166 -6.18 7.48 15.40
CA ALA A 166 -5.04 7.38 16.30
C ALA A 166 -4.90 5.97 16.92
N LYS A 167 -6.02 5.25 17.03
CA LYS A 167 -6.07 3.92 17.63
C LYS A 167 -7.09 3.06 16.91
N LEU A 168 -6.73 1.82 16.65
CA LEU A 168 -7.64 0.71 16.39
C LEU A 168 -7.92 0.04 17.74
N ASP A 169 -9.16 0.10 18.20
CA ASP A 169 -9.57 -0.53 19.45
C ASP A 169 -10.09 -1.94 19.16
N LEU A 170 -9.16 -2.89 19.23
CA LEU A 170 -9.37 -4.27 18.81
C LEU A 170 -9.23 -5.22 20.02
N PRO A 171 -9.97 -6.36 20.04
CA PRO A 171 -9.75 -7.42 21.00
C PRO A 171 -8.30 -7.91 21.01
N ALA A 172 -7.79 -8.30 22.17
CA ALA A 172 -6.41 -8.75 22.31
C ALA A 172 -6.11 -10.04 21.52
N ASP A 173 -7.14 -10.84 21.24
CA ASP A 173 -7.09 -12.07 20.47
C ASP A 173 -7.51 -11.88 18.99
N ALA A 174 -7.64 -10.63 18.53
CA ALA A 174 -8.01 -10.32 17.15
C ALA A 174 -7.11 -11.08 16.16
N THR A 175 -7.74 -11.75 15.20
CA THR A 175 -7.02 -12.43 14.12
C THR A 175 -6.34 -11.41 13.19
N ALA A 176 -5.26 -11.80 12.54
CA ALA A 176 -4.57 -10.95 11.56
C ALA A 176 -5.53 -10.46 10.45
N ALA A 177 -6.46 -11.30 9.99
CA ALA A 177 -7.48 -10.93 9.02
C ALA A 177 -8.43 -9.85 9.55
N PHE A 178 -8.86 -9.94 10.82
CA PHE A 178 -9.73 -8.92 11.44
C PHE A 178 -8.98 -7.59 11.65
N VAL A 179 -7.71 -7.65 12.07
CA VAL A 179 -6.83 -6.48 12.13
C VAL A 179 -6.70 -5.84 10.74
N GLY A 180 -6.43 -6.64 9.71
CA GLY A 180 -6.32 -6.20 8.31
C GLY A 180 -7.59 -5.51 7.81
N PHE A 181 -8.77 -6.05 8.10
CA PHE A 181 -10.06 -5.42 7.76
C PHE A 181 -10.17 -4.00 8.36
N ASN A 182 -9.83 -3.83 9.65
CA ASN A 182 -9.87 -2.53 10.31
C ASN A 182 -8.81 -1.55 9.79
N ILE A 183 -7.62 -2.06 9.43
CA ILE A 183 -6.57 -1.27 8.77
C ILE A 183 -7.09 -0.73 7.44
N HIS A 184 -7.63 -1.58 6.56
CA HIS A 184 -8.12 -1.14 5.24
C HIS A 184 -9.27 -0.13 5.35
N ALA A 185 -10.19 -0.31 6.30
CA ALA A 185 -11.29 0.65 6.55
C ALA A 185 -10.83 2.04 6.99
N ASN A 186 -9.60 2.16 7.52
CA ASN A 186 -9.03 3.38 8.04
C ASN A 186 -7.80 3.88 7.30
N SER A 187 -7.35 3.20 6.24
CA SER A 187 -6.15 3.55 5.48
C SER A 187 -6.31 4.85 4.69
N LEU A 188 -5.30 5.71 4.75
CA LEU A 188 -5.07 6.88 3.91
C LEU A 188 -4.10 6.60 2.77
N GLY A 189 -3.28 5.57 2.91
CA GLY A 189 -2.26 5.16 1.96
C GLY A 189 -1.41 4.03 2.50
N GLU A 190 -0.69 3.39 1.60
CA GLU A 190 0.20 2.28 1.95
C GLU A 190 1.52 2.35 1.18
N ALA A 191 2.53 1.70 1.74
CA ALA A 191 3.79 1.42 1.07
C ALA A 191 4.23 -0.01 1.39
N GLN A 192 4.94 -0.65 0.46
CA GLN A 192 5.37 -2.03 0.66
C GLN A 192 6.81 -2.27 0.19
N ILE A 193 7.44 -3.26 0.79
CA ILE A 193 8.63 -3.93 0.27
C ILE A 193 8.36 -5.43 0.18
N LEU A 194 8.96 -6.07 -0.82
CA LEU A 194 8.84 -7.49 -1.09
C LEU A 194 10.18 -8.18 -0.83
N GLY A 195 10.19 -9.20 0.00
CA GLY A 195 11.29 -10.14 0.12
C GLY A 195 10.92 -11.49 -0.48
N LEU A 196 11.91 -12.24 -0.95
CA LEU A 196 11.75 -13.60 -1.45
C LEU A 196 12.51 -14.57 -0.55
N TYR A 197 11.95 -15.73 -0.24
CA TYR A 197 12.67 -16.79 0.45
C TYR A 197 12.13 -18.17 0.04
N GLY A 198 13.05 -19.11 -0.15
CA GLY A 198 12.79 -20.52 -0.45
C GLY A 198 13.94 -21.40 0.02
N ARG A 199 13.68 -22.67 0.20
CA ARG A 199 14.63 -23.70 0.64
C ARG A 199 14.50 -25.00 -0.16
#